data_00153189df31b5c8488ff5e7e5366189
#
_entry.id   00153189df31b5c8488ff5e7e5366189
#
_cell.length_a   1.000
_cell.length_b   1.000
_cell.length_c   1.000
_cell.angle_alpha   90.00
_cell.angle_beta   90.00
_cell.angle_gamma   90.00
#
_symmetry.space_group_name_H-M   'P 1'
#
loop_
_entity.id
_entity.type
_entity.pdbx_description
1 polymer ?
#
loop_
_entity_poly.entity_id
_entity_poly.type
_entity_poly.pdbx_seq_one_letter_code
_entity_poly.pdbx_strand_id
1 'polypeptide(L)'
;LSTRKGNVVFLDKVLKDAVSLAEQQIEEKNPNLANKDQVAHDVGVGAVVFHDLKNDRMDNFDFDLEEVVRFEGDTGPYVQYTNARAQSILRKANKEISMDNLSLNDDWSFAVAKALADFPAIVAKASEKFEPSIIAKYALDLSKKFNKYYANVRILDEDDQLNARLALVQATSIVLTEALRLLGVNAPKEM
;
A
#
# COMPACT_ATOMS: atom_id res chain seq x y z
N LEU A 1 -16.73 -16.28 13.80
CA LEU A 1 -16.10 -17.60 14.03
C LEU A 1 -16.37 -18.06 15.47
N SER A 2 -16.85 -19.27 15.65
CA SER A 2 -17.13 -19.82 16.98
C SER A 2 -16.73 -21.29 17.04
N THR A 3 -15.66 -21.59 17.72
CA THR A 3 -15.19 -22.95 17.95
C THR A 3 -16.22 -23.80 18.70
N ARG A 4 -17.06 -23.19 19.56
CA ARG A 4 -18.14 -23.87 20.31
C ARG A 4 -19.28 -24.33 19.42
N LYS A 5 -19.43 -23.77 18.21
CA LYS A 5 -20.50 -24.17 17.25
C LYS A 5 -19.96 -25.08 16.14
N GLY A 6 -18.73 -25.58 16.25
CA GLY A 6 -18.12 -26.49 15.27
C GLY A 6 -17.64 -25.82 13.97
N ASN A 7 -17.80 -24.52 13.83
CA ASN A 7 -17.31 -23.77 12.67
C ASN A 7 -15.85 -23.32 12.90
N VAL A 8 -14.93 -24.24 12.72
CA VAL A 8 -13.49 -23.97 12.78
C VAL A 8 -13.00 -23.69 11.36
N VAL A 9 -12.47 -22.50 11.13
CA VAL A 9 -11.75 -22.16 9.90
C VAL A 9 -10.27 -22.16 10.22
N PHE A 10 -9.50 -23.00 9.54
CA PHE A 10 -8.06 -23.07 9.72
C PHE A 10 -7.38 -21.90 9.01
N LEU A 11 -6.43 -21.26 9.68
CA LEU A 11 -5.67 -20.13 9.10
C LEU A 11 -4.97 -20.51 7.80
N ASP A 12 -4.39 -21.71 7.73
CA ASP A 12 -3.73 -22.23 6.53
C ASP A 12 -4.68 -22.22 5.31
N LYS A 13 -5.96 -22.59 5.52
CA LYS A 13 -6.97 -22.54 4.47
C LYS A 13 -7.27 -21.10 4.05
N VAL A 14 -7.46 -20.19 5.01
CA VAL A 14 -7.72 -18.76 4.72
C VAL A 14 -6.59 -18.15 3.89
N LEU A 15 -5.32 -18.43 4.26
CA LEU A 15 -4.16 -17.91 3.53
C LEU A 15 -4.08 -18.49 2.10
N LYS A 16 -4.34 -19.79 1.92
CA LYS A 16 -4.37 -20.41 0.58
C LYS A 16 -5.47 -19.83 -0.30
N ASP A 17 -6.66 -19.69 0.26
CA ASP A 17 -7.82 -19.12 -0.46
C ASP A 17 -7.54 -17.64 -0.83
N ALA A 18 -6.90 -16.86 0.07
CA ALA A 18 -6.48 -15.49 -0.19
C ALA A 18 -5.47 -15.39 -1.35
N VAL A 19 -4.47 -16.28 -1.38
CA VAL A 19 -3.48 -16.33 -2.45
C VAL A 19 -4.15 -16.67 -3.78
N SER A 20 -5.04 -17.65 -3.81
CA SER A 20 -5.78 -18.03 -5.03
C SER A 20 -6.66 -16.89 -5.57
N LEU A 21 -7.34 -16.14 -4.70
CA LEU A 21 -8.11 -14.96 -5.09
C LEU A 21 -7.22 -13.83 -5.60
N ALA A 22 -6.07 -13.60 -4.96
CA ALA A 22 -5.09 -12.62 -5.42
C ALA A 22 -4.54 -12.98 -6.82
N GLU A 23 -4.23 -14.26 -7.05
CA GLU A 23 -3.77 -14.76 -8.33
C GLU A 23 -4.79 -14.49 -9.46
N GLN A 24 -6.07 -14.77 -9.22
CA GLN A 24 -7.15 -14.48 -10.17
C GLN A 24 -7.23 -13.00 -10.51
N GLN A 25 -7.18 -12.11 -9.51
CA GLN A 25 -7.22 -10.66 -9.75
C GLN A 25 -5.98 -10.14 -10.49
N ILE A 26 -4.81 -10.72 -10.25
CA ILE A 26 -3.57 -10.39 -10.95
C ILE A 26 -3.67 -10.87 -12.41
N GLU A 27 -4.16 -12.10 -12.65
CA GLU A 27 -4.35 -12.63 -14.00
C GLU A 27 -5.28 -11.75 -14.84
N GLU A 28 -6.36 -11.26 -14.26
CA GLU A 28 -7.31 -10.36 -14.93
C GLU A 28 -6.70 -8.99 -15.29
N LYS A 29 -5.86 -8.44 -14.40
CA LYS A 29 -5.33 -7.07 -14.55
C LYS A 29 -3.99 -7.01 -15.28
N ASN A 30 -3.14 -7.99 -15.07
CA ASN A 30 -1.79 -8.06 -15.63
C ASN A 30 -1.38 -9.51 -15.95
N PRO A 31 -1.94 -10.12 -17.00
CA PRO A 31 -1.69 -11.53 -17.34
C PRO A 31 -0.23 -11.83 -17.68
N ASN A 32 0.56 -10.81 -18.03
CA ASN A 32 1.98 -10.95 -18.40
C ASN A 32 2.95 -10.61 -17.27
N LEU A 33 2.46 -10.47 -16.04
CA LEU A 33 3.32 -10.18 -14.89
C LEU A 33 4.36 -11.29 -14.68
N ALA A 34 5.62 -10.90 -14.60
CA ALA A 34 6.69 -11.82 -14.19
C ALA A 34 6.53 -12.19 -12.71
N ASN A 35 6.88 -13.43 -12.34
CA ASN A 35 6.81 -13.92 -10.95
C ASN A 35 5.40 -13.83 -10.32
N LYS A 36 4.37 -14.09 -11.11
CA LYS A 36 2.97 -14.02 -10.69
C LYS A 36 2.68 -14.74 -9.37
N ASP A 37 3.19 -15.96 -9.23
CA ASP A 37 2.98 -16.80 -8.04
C ASP A 37 3.50 -16.13 -6.76
N GLN A 38 4.71 -15.54 -6.83
CA GLN A 38 5.27 -14.82 -5.71
C GLN A 38 4.48 -13.56 -5.37
N VAL A 39 4.07 -12.80 -6.39
CA VAL A 39 3.25 -11.59 -6.19
C VAL A 39 1.88 -11.95 -5.63
N ALA A 40 1.24 -13.01 -6.13
CA ALA A 40 -0.03 -13.50 -5.60
C ALA A 40 0.09 -13.94 -4.13
N HIS A 41 1.18 -14.61 -3.78
CA HIS A 41 1.48 -14.96 -2.39
C HIS A 41 1.65 -13.71 -1.51
N ASP A 42 2.46 -12.74 -1.93
CA ASP A 42 2.72 -11.52 -1.19
C ASP A 42 1.45 -10.67 -1.01
N VAL A 43 0.58 -10.64 -2.04
CA VAL A 43 -0.70 -9.92 -2.01
C VAL A 43 -1.72 -10.65 -1.14
N GLY A 44 -1.91 -11.95 -1.34
CA GLY A 44 -2.91 -12.73 -0.60
C GLY A 44 -2.62 -12.80 0.90
N VAL A 45 -1.37 -13.13 1.26
CA VAL A 45 -0.93 -13.14 2.67
C VAL A 45 -0.96 -11.74 3.25
N GLY A 46 -0.45 -10.75 2.50
CA GLY A 46 -0.45 -9.35 2.90
C GLY A 46 -1.84 -8.81 3.15
N ALA A 47 -2.84 -9.20 2.35
CA ALA A 47 -4.24 -8.82 2.52
C ALA A 47 -4.79 -9.25 3.89
N VAL A 48 -4.58 -10.51 4.27
CA VAL A 48 -5.05 -11.05 5.55
C VAL A 48 -4.35 -10.38 6.72
N VAL A 49 -3.01 -10.28 6.68
CA VAL A 49 -2.21 -9.65 7.74
C VAL A 49 -2.57 -8.16 7.90
N PHE A 50 -2.68 -7.44 6.79
CA PHE A 50 -3.04 -6.03 6.84
C PHE A 50 -4.46 -5.82 7.38
N HIS A 51 -5.42 -6.67 6.99
CA HIS A 51 -6.79 -6.58 7.47
C HIS A 51 -6.88 -6.78 8.99
N ASP A 52 -6.15 -7.73 9.53
CA ASP A 52 -6.07 -7.95 10.97
C ASP A 52 -5.47 -6.74 11.68
N LEU A 53 -4.31 -6.26 11.22
CA LEU A 53 -3.56 -5.18 11.87
C LEU A 53 -4.16 -3.78 11.68
N LYS A 54 -5.02 -3.54 10.69
CA LYS A 54 -5.67 -2.23 10.51
C LYS A 54 -6.76 -1.96 11.56
N ASN A 55 -7.28 -3.00 12.18
CA ASN A 55 -8.29 -2.90 13.24
C ASN A 55 -7.62 -2.68 14.59
N ASP A 56 -8.31 -2.00 15.49
CA ASP A 56 -7.86 -1.91 16.87
C ASP A 56 -7.95 -3.30 17.50
N ARG A 57 -6.89 -3.72 18.20
CA ARG A 57 -6.81 -5.05 18.85
C ARG A 57 -7.93 -5.30 19.87
N MET A 58 -8.60 -4.26 20.35
CA MET A 58 -9.71 -4.35 21.30
C MET A 58 -11.07 -4.44 20.61
N ASP A 59 -11.14 -4.16 19.31
CA ASP A 59 -12.38 -4.17 18.54
C ASP A 59 -12.63 -5.51 17.88
N ASN A 60 -13.91 -5.88 17.79
CA ASN A 60 -14.33 -6.96 16.91
C ASN A 60 -14.47 -6.42 15.48
N PHE A 61 -14.12 -7.23 14.50
CA PHE A 61 -14.30 -6.89 13.09
C PHE A 61 -14.89 -8.08 12.31
N ASP A 62 -15.61 -7.75 11.26
CA ASP A 62 -16.08 -8.74 10.30
C ASP A 62 -14.97 -9.07 9.30
N PHE A 63 -14.85 -10.34 8.97
CA PHE A 63 -13.87 -10.84 8.03
C PHE A 63 -14.58 -11.47 6.83
N ASP A 64 -14.47 -10.80 5.68
CA ASP A 64 -14.89 -11.30 4.38
C ASP A 64 -13.65 -11.38 3.47
N LEU A 65 -13.27 -12.58 3.08
CA LEU A 65 -12.05 -12.82 2.34
C LEU A 65 -12.07 -12.16 0.95
N GLU A 66 -13.23 -12.14 0.27
CA GLU A 66 -13.36 -11.51 -1.04
C GLU A 66 -13.18 -9.99 -0.97
N GLU A 67 -13.64 -9.37 0.12
CA GLU A 67 -13.43 -7.93 0.35
C GLU A 67 -11.99 -7.61 0.72
N VAL A 68 -11.36 -8.46 1.53
CA VAL A 68 -10.00 -8.24 2.07
C VAL A 68 -8.93 -8.25 0.96
N VAL A 69 -9.10 -9.06 -0.08
CA VAL A 69 -8.14 -9.18 -1.19
C VAL A 69 -8.37 -8.18 -2.33
N ARG A 70 -9.39 -7.33 -2.26
CA ARG A 70 -9.65 -6.31 -3.31
C ARG A 70 -8.53 -5.29 -3.41
N PHE A 71 -8.22 -4.86 -4.64
CA PHE A 71 -7.28 -3.77 -4.92
C PHE A 71 -7.90 -2.37 -4.74
N GLU A 72 -9.06 -2.30 -4.14
CA GLU A 72 -9.84 -1.09 -3.88
C GLU A 72 -10.30 -1.08 -2.42
N GLY A 73 -10.67 0.11 -1.93
CA GLY A 73 -11.14 0.27 -0.57
C GLY A 73 -9.99 0.32 0.46
N ASP A 74 -10.30 -0.03 1.71
CA ASP A 74 -9.36 0.07 2.83
C ASP A 74 -8.64 -1.29 3.05
N THR A 75 -7.86 -1.73 2.05
CA THR A 75 -7.23 -3.04 1.99
C THR A 75 -5.69 -2.95 1.89
N GLY A 76 -5.00 -4.02 2.29
CA GLY A 76 -3.55 -4.16 2.07
C GLY A 76 -3.17 -4.12 0.59
N PRO A 77 -3.85 -4.88 -0.29
CA PRO A 77 -3.63 -4.85 -1.73
C PRO A 77 -3.79 -3.45 -2.36
N TYR A 78 -4.70 -2.61 -1.85
CA TYR A 78 -4.80 -1.22 -2.30
C TYR A 78 -3.51 -0.42 -2.01
N VAL A 79 -2.91 -0.58 -0.83
CA VAL A 79 -1.64 0.07 -0.47
C VAL A 79 -0.50 -0.49 -1.31
N GLN A 80 -0.41 -1.82 -1.48
CA GLN A 80 0.60 -2.48 -2.30
C GLN A 80 0.51 -2.02 -3.76
N TYR A 81 -0.68 -1.97 -4.33
CA TYR A 81 -0.92 -1.50 -5.70
C TYR A 81 -0.56 -0.02 -5.88
N THR A 82 -0.84 0.82 -4.88
CA THR A 82 -0.41 2.23 -4.89
C THR A 82 1.11 2.35 -4.92
N ASN A 83 1.82 1.53 -4.15
CA ASN A 83 3.28 1.49 -4.19
C ASN A 83 3.82 0.98 -5.54
N ALA A 84 3.24 -0.09 -6.09
CA ALA A 84 3.62 -0.61 -7.41
C ALA A 84 3.40 0.44 -8.52
N ARG A 85 2.33 1.25 -8.43
CA ARG A 85 2.09 2.40 -9.31
C ARG A 85 3.19 3.44 -9.19
N ALA A 86 3.59 3.83 -7.98
CA ALA A 86 4.68 4.77 -7.76
C ALA A 86 6.00 4.24 -8.38
N GLN A 87 6.31 2.97 -8.16
CA GLN A 87 7.47 2.31 -8.78
C GLN A 87 7.40 2.29 -10.31
N SER A 88 6.21 2.06 -10.90
CA SER A 88 6.01 2.10 -12.35
C SER A 88 6.27 3.49 -12.92
N ILE A 89 5.85 4.56 -12.23
CA ILE A 89 6.14 5.95 -12.64
C ILE A 89 7.65 6.19 -12.68
N LEU A 90 8.37 5.78 -11.63
CA LEU A 90 9.83 5.96 -11.54
C LEU A 90 10.55 5.17 -12.65
N ARG A 91 10.14 3.93 -12.93
CA ARG A 91 10.70 3.14 -14.04
C ARG A 91 10.46 3.80 -15.40
N LYS A 92 9.25 4.33 -15.63
CA LYS A 92 8.90 5.01 -16.89
C LYS A 92 9.68 6.30 -17.08
N ALA A 93 9.90 7.05 -16.01
CA ALA A 93 10.70 8.26 -16.05
C ALA A 93 12.17 7.98 -16.42
N ASN A 94 12.71 6.88 -15.89
CA ASN A 94 14.10 6.45 -16.11
C ASN A 94 15.11 7.61 -15.98
N LYS A 95 14.94 8.45 -14.96
CA LYS A 95 15.77 9.63 -14.68
C LYS A 95 16.36 9.54 -13.28
N GLU A 96 17.58 10.06 -13.14
CA GLU A 96 18.15 10.33 -11.82
C GLU A 96 17.40 11.49 -11.16
N ILE A 97 17.17 11.38 -9.87
CA ILE A 97 16.45 12.37 -9.07
C ILE A 97 17.47 13.17 -8.27
N SER A 98 17.55 14.48 -8.54
CA SER A 98 18.32 15.40 -7.71
C SER A 98 17.48 15.85 -6.51
N MET A 99 18.14 16.09 -5.39
CA MET A 99 17.50 16.68 -4.20
C MET A 99 17.54 18.21 -4.22
N ASP A 100 18.02 18.83 -5.31
CA ASP A 100 18.08 20.27 -5.48
C ASP A 100 16.79 20.82 -6.09
N ASN A 101 16.38 22.02 -5.66
CA ASN A 101 15.24 22.76 -6.21
C ASN A 101 13.92 21.99 -6.25
N LEU A 102 13.59 21.30 -5.15
CA LEU A 102 12.34 20.57 -4.99
C LEU A 102 11.20 21.55 -4.66
N SER A 103 10.63 22.20 -5.68
CA SER A 103 9.49 23.09 -5.50
C SER A 103 8.27 22.59 -6.26
N LEU A 104 7.14 22.48 -5.57
CA LEU A 104 5.83 22.10 -6.10
C LEU A 104 4.80 23.09 -5.57
N ASN A 105 3.85 23.50 -6.41
CA ASN A 105 2.97 24.65 -6.12
C ASN A 105 1.48 24.27 -6.11
N ASP A 106 1.15 22.97 -6.13
CA ASP A 106 -0.21 22.51 -6.13
C ASP A 106 -0.63 21.88 -4.79
N ASP A 107 -1.92 21.95 -4.47
CA ASP A 107 -2.46 21.45 -3.21
C ASP A 107 -2.36 19.93 -3.07
N TRP A 108 -2.34 19.19 -4.19
CA TRP A 108 -2.26 17.75 -4.20
C TRP A 108 -0.88 17.27 -3.78
N SER A 109 0.18 17.87 -4.34
CA SER A 109 1.56 17.58 -3.95
C SER A 109 1.83 17.98 -2.50
N PHE A 110 1.29 19.14 -2.06
CA PHE A 110 1.42 19.58 -0.67
C PHE A 110 0.78 18.58 0.31
N ALA A 111 -0.42 18.05 -0.02
CA ALA A 111 -1.09 17.07 0.83
C ALA A 111 -0.28 15.77 0.99
N VAL A 112 0.39 15.31 -0.08
CA VAL A 112 1.28 14.15 -0.04
C VAL A 112 2.54 14.46 0.78
N ALA A 113 3.21 15.59 0.51
CA ALA A 113 4.44 16.00 1.21
C ALA A 113 4.20 16.13 2.72
N LYS A 114 3.08 16.74 3.11
CA LYS A 114 2.67 16.84 4.52
C LYS A 114 2.50 15.46 5.16
N ALA A 115 1.79 14.55 4.50
CA ALA A 115 1.60 13.19 5.01
C ALA A 115 2.95 12.47 5.18
N LEU A 116 3.89 12.63 4.24
CA LEU A 116 5.23 12.05 4.34
C LEU A 116 6.00 12.61 5.55
N ALA A 117 5.91 13.91 5.80
CA ALA A 117 6.56 14.55 6.95
C ALA A 117 6.04 14.03 8.30
N ASP A 118 4.79 13.59 8.37
CA ASP A 118 4.16 13.07 9.59
C ASP A 118 4.62 11.62 9.93
N PHE A 119 5.22 10.89 9.00
CA PHE A 119 5.54 9.46 9.18
C PHE A 119 6.37 9.13 10.43
N PRO A 120 7.46 9.86 10.76
CA PRO A 120 8.24 9.55 11.97
C PRO A 120 7.41 9.66 13.25
N ALA A 121 6.54 10.68 13.34
CA ALA A 121 5.65 10.88 14.49
C ALA A 121 4.58 9.78 14.58
N ILE A 122 4.08 9.29 13.43
CA ILE A 122 3.15 8.16 13.36
C ILE A 122 3.80 6.88 13.88
N VAL A 123 5.05 6.59 13.49
CA VAL A 123 5.79 5.41 13.98
C VAL A 123 6.02 5.49 15.49
N ALA A 124 6.46 6.65 15.99
CA ALA A 124 6.64 6.87 17.43
C ALA A 124 5.32 6.64 18.19
N LYS A 125 4.22 7.22 17.71
CA LYS A 125 2.89 7.06 18.33
C LYS A 125 2.42 5.61 18.33
N ALA A 126 2.63 4.88 17.24
CA ALA A 126 2.26 3.46 17.13
C ALA A 126 3.05 2.61 18.13
N SER A 127 4.35 2.89 18.27
CA SER A 127 5.23 2.22 19.23
C SER A 127 4.82 2.50 20.68
N GLU A 128 4.60 3.76 21.06
CA GLU A 128 4.18 4.16 22.42
C GLU A 128 2.86 3.51 22.83
N LYS A 129 1.93 3.37 21.88
CA LYS A 129 0.61 2.78 22.14
C LYS A 129 0.56 1.27 21.93
N PHE A 130 1.64 0.65 21.42
CA PHE A 130 1.62 -0.75 20.98
C PHE A 130 0.47 -1.06 20.01
N GLU A 131 0.22 -0.13 19.06
CA GLU A 131 -0.98 -0.12 18.24
C GLU A 131 -0.61 -0.05 16.74
N PRO A 132 -0.45 -1.20 16.05
CA PRO A 132 -0.08 -1.25 14.64
C PRO A 132 -1.15 -0.67 13.71
N SER A 133 -2.41 -0.60 14.12
CA SER A 133 -3.50 -0.02 13.32
C SER A 133 -3.25 1.45 12.97
N ILE A 134 -2.45 2.16 13.76
CA ILE A 134 -2.03 3.54 13.49
C ILE A 134 -1.21 3.59 12.21
N ILE A 135 -0.27 2.65 12.01
CA ILE A 135 0.55 2.57 10.80
C ILE A 135 -0.30 2.14 9.60
N ALA A 136 -1.18 1.16 9.76
CA ALA A 136 -2.06 0.69 8.68
C ALA A 136 -3.01 1.80 8.19
N LYS A 137 -3.64 2.52 9.09
CA LYS A 137 -4.51 3.67 8.78
C LYS A 137 -3.74 4.80 8.11
N TYR A 138 -2.51 5.07 8.56
CA TYR A 138 -1.63 6.05 7.92
C TYR A 138 -1.27 5.63 6.48
N ALA A 139 -0.89 4.37 6.25
CA ALA A 139 -0.55 3.87 4.92
C ALA A 139 -1.73 3.99 3.93
N LEU A 140 -2.95 3.74 4.40
CA LEU A 140 -4.19 3.97 3.64
C LEU A 140 -4.40 5.45 3.31
N ASP A 141 -4.23 6.35 4.28
CA ASP A 141 -4.39 7.79 4.09
C ASP A 141 -3.36 8.34 3.09
N LEU A 142 -2.08 7.97 3.24
CA LEU A 142 -1.03 8.33 2.29
C LEU A 142 -1.34 7.80 0.88
N SER A 143 -1.79 6.55 0.77
CA SER A 143 -2.19 5.95 -0.51
C SER A 143 -3.35 6.71 -1.17
N LYS A 144 -4.37 7.11 -0.40
CA LYS A 144 -5.50 7.91 -0.89
C LYS A 144 -5.04 9.29 -1.38
N LYS A 145 -4.16 9.96 -0.64
CA LYS A 145 -3.59 11.26 -1.03
C LYS A 145 -2.75 11.14 -2.30
N PHE A 146 -1.89 10.13 -2.36
CA PHE A 146 -1.06 9.87 -3.54
C PHE A 146 -1.91 9.54 -4.78
N ASN A 147 -2.95 8.73 -4.66
CA ASN A 147 -3.83 8.41 -5.79
C ASN A 147 -4.63 9.64 -6.27
N LYS A 148 -5.01 10.56 -5.38
CA LYS A 148 -5.58 11.85 -5.76
C LYS A 148 -4.57 12.73 -6.49
N TYR A 149 -3.34 12.82 -5.99
CA TYR A 149 -2.25 13.51 -6.66
C TYR A 149 -2.03 12.95 -8.08
N TYR A 150 -1.89 11.63 -8.21
CA TYR A 150 -1.73 10.94 -9.49
C TYR A 150 -2.87 11.23 -10.49
N ALA A 151 -4.10 11.33 -10.02
CA ALA A 151 -5.27 11.58 -10.86
C ALA A 151 -5.36 13.04 -11.35
N ASN A 152 -4.76 14.01 -10.63
CA ASN A 152 -4.91 15.43 -10.90
C ASN A 152 -3.66 16.10 -11.46
N VAL A 153 -2.48 15.45 -11.32
CA VAL A 153 -1.19 16.00 -11.75
C VAL A 153 -0.56 15.11 -12.80
N ARG A 154 -0.11 15.70 -13.90
CA ARG A 154 0.66 15.01 -14.93
C ARG A 154 2.12 14.88 -14.48
N ILE A 155 2.42 13.84 -13.74
CA ILE A 155 3.70 13.65 -13.06
C ILE A 155 4.88 13.63 -14.03
N LEU A 156 4.71 13.04 -15.23
CA LEU A 156 5.76 12.82 -16.21
C LEU A 156 5.89 13.95 -17.28
N ASP A 157 5.17 15.07 -17.11
CA ASP A 157 5.37 16.21 -18.01
C ASP A 157 6.80 16.73 -17.89
N GLU A 158 7.43 16.95 -19.05
CA GLU A 158 8.82 17.40 -19.19
C GLU A 158 8.90 18.93 -19.01
N ASP A 159 8.92 19.38 -17.76
CA ASP A 159 9.07 20.77 -17.36
C ASP A 159 10.05 20.90 -16.18
N ASP A 160 10.21 22.11 -15.65
CA ASP A 160 11.11 22.41 -14.54
C ASP A 160 10.72 21.78 -13.20
N GLN A 161 9.48 21.29 -13.06
CA GLN A 161 8.98 20.61 -11.85
C GLN A 161 9.09 19.09 -11.92
N LEU A 162 9.46 18.49 -13.05
CA LEU A 162 9.52 17.03 -13.21
C LEU A 162 10.37 16.39 -12.12
N ASN A 163 11.55 16.93 -11.84
CA ASN A 163 12.44 16.39 -10.81
C ASN A 163 11.78 16.39 -9.42
N ALA A 164 11.10 17.48 -9.06
CA ALA A 164 10.40 17.59 -7.79
C ALA A 164 9.22 16.61 -7.69
N ARG A 165 8.47 16.42 -8.78
CA ARG A 165 7.39 15.42 -8.83
C ARG A 165 7.93 13.99 -8.68
N LEU A 166 9.04 13.67 -9.34
CA LEU A 166 9.67 12.34 -9.20
C LEU A 166 10.22 12.11 -7.79
N ALA A 167 10.81 13.14 -7.17
CA ALA A 167 11.26 13.05 -5.77
C ALA A 167 10.09 12.76 -4.82
N LEU A 168 8.93 13.41 -5.03
CA LEU A 168 7.72 13.15 -4.24
C LEU A 168 7.21 11.73 -4.42
N VAL A 169 7.21 11.21 -5.66
CA VAL A 169 6.83 9.81 -5.97
C VAL A 169 7.79 8.83 -5.30
N GLN A 170 9.09 9.09 -5.37
CA GLN A 170 10.11 8.25 -4.74
C GLN A 170 9.95 8.22 -3.22
N ALA A 171 9.79 9.37 -2.59
CA ALA A 171 9.57 9.47 -1.15
C ALA A 171 8.29 8.72 -0.73
N THR A 172 7.21 8.84 -1.52
CA THR A 172 5.96 8.09 -1.27
C THR A 172 6.20 6.58 -1.31
N SER A 173 6.92 6.10 -2.32
CA SER A 173 7.22 4.66 -2.45
C SER A 173 8.09 4.15 -1.28
N ILE A 174 9.09 4.93 -0.86
CA ILE A 174 9.94 4.58 0.29
C ILE A 174 9.09 4.44 1.56
N VAL A 175 8.23 5.42 1.83
CA VAL A 175 7.41 5.43 3.06
C VAL A 175 6.34 4.36 3.04
N LEU A 176 5.67 4.11 1.90
CA LEU A 176 4.69 3.02 1.79
C LEU A 176 5.35 1.64 1.96
N THR A 177 6.54 1.44 1.36
CA THR A 177 7.31 0.21 1.52
C THR A 177 7.68 -0.01 2.99
N GLU A 178 8.13 1.03 3.67
CA GLU A 178 8.51 0.94 5.08
C GLU A 178 7.30 0.74 5.99
N ALA A 179 6.18 1.40 5.75
CA ALA A 179 4.95 1.20 6.49
C ALA A 179 4.43 -0.25 6.36
N LEU A 180 4.44 -0.81 5.15
CA LEU A 180 4.09 -2.21 4.91
C LEU A 180 5.07 -3.15 5.61
N ARG A 181 6.39 -2.89 5.53
CA ARG A 181 7.43 -3.68 6.22
C ARG A 181 7.21 -3.71 7.73
N LEU A 182 6.86 -2.58 8.35
CA LEU A 182 6.56 -2.50 9.79
C LEU A 182 5.33 -3.34 10.19
N LEU A 183 4.41 -3.58 9.25
CA LEU A 183 3.26 -4.45 9.43
C LEU A 183 3.55 -5.92 9.05
N GLY A 184 4.77 -6.27 8.64
CA GLY A 184 5.11 -7.61 8.17
C GLY A 184 4.51 -7.95 6.80
N VAL A 185 4.15 -6.95 6.00
CA VAL A 185 3.56 -7.10 4.67
C VAL A 185 4.60 -6.78 3.61
N ASN A 186 4.79 -7.67 2.65
CA ASN A 186 5.67 -7.44 1.51
C ASN A 186 5.08 -6.40 0.56
N ALA A 187 5.95 -5.63 -0.09
CA ALA A 187 5.58 -4.58 -1.05
C ALA A 187 6.10 -4.94 -2.45
N PRO A 188 5.33 -5.65 -3.28
CA PRO A 188 5.72 -5.97 -4.64
C PRO A 188 6.01 -4.69 -5.46
N LYS A 189 7.05 -4.74 -6.30
CA LYS A 189 7.39 -3.60 -7.16
C LYS A 189 6.50 -3.49 -8.38
N GLU A 190 5.85 -4.58 -8.74
CA GLU A 190 4.91 -4.72 -9.87
C GLU A 190 3.73 -5.60 -9.44
N MET A 191 2.58 -5.27 -9.95
CA MET A 191 1.34 -6.02 -9.70
C MET A 191 0.47 -6.04 -10.96
#